data_61eb593c5b7d1e6280da455ea02025b7
#
_entry.id   61eb593c5b7d1e6280da455ea02025b7
#
_cell.length_a   1.000
_cell.length_b   1.000
_cell.length_c   1.000
_cell.angle_alpha   90.00
_cell.angle_beta   90.00
_cell.angle_gamma   90.00
#
_symmetry.space_group_name_H-M   'P 1'
#
loop_
_entity.id
_entity.type
_entity.pdbx_description
1 polymer ?
#
loop_
_entity_poly.entity_id
_entity_poly.type
_entity_poly.pdbx_seq_one_letter_code
_entity_poly.pdbx_strand_id
1 'polypeptide(L)'
;MRRGHHEAQVLFERLGSQLGHRTRRTWTRQHPTDGVWLLDTPHLGLDEVPLAALEVVVTETGKALRGSITTLEMVSPALGILLIQDREIRRGLIRSGTSPQTATEHLRRLVAAATADISRSRQRLALWTFDQLERRTQLTLNRAA
;
A
#
# COMPACT_ATOMS: atom_id res chain seq x y z
N MET A 1 -3.49 -0.55 -16.75
CA MET A 1 -2.95 -0.31 -15.37
C MET A 1 -2.24 1.04 -15.32
N ARG A 2 -2.52 1.83 -14.30
CA ARG A 2 -1.84 3.13 -14.14
C ARG A 2 -0.38 2.91 -13.74
N ARG A 3 0.53 3.68 -14.34
CA ARG A 3 1.98 3.55 -14.12
C ARG A 3 2.36 3.63 -12.65
N GLY A 4 1.81 4.59 -11.93
CA GLY A 4 2.11 4.76 -10.50
C GLY A 4 1.64 3.62 -9.60
N HIS A 5 0.56 2.93 -9.98
CA HIS A 5 0.11 1.72 -9.30
C HIS A 5 1.14 0.59 -9.44
N HIS A 6 1.61 0.35 -10.66
CA HIS A 6 2.60 -0.68 -10.93
C HIS A 6 3.95 -0.39 -10.25
N GLU A 7 4.40 0.87 -10.27
CA GLU A 7 5.63 1.27 -9.59
C GLU A 7 5.59 0.95 -8.09
N ALA A 8 4.47 1.23 -7.43
CA ALA A 8 4.29 0.92 -6.01
C ALA A 8 4.34 -0.58 -5.74
N GLN A 9 3.70 -1.39 -6.59
CA GLN A 9 3.74 -2.85 -6.48
C GLN A 9 5.18 -3.39 -6.59
N VAL A 10 5.93 -2.92 -7.59
CA VAL A 10 7.32 -3.35 -7.80
C VAL A 10 8.21 -2.97 -6.61
N LEU A 11 8.08 -1.77 -6.07
CA LEU A 11 8.86 -1.34 -4.91
C LEU A 11 8.52 -2.14 -3.66
N PHE A 12 7.24 -2.43 -3.45
CA PHE A 12 6.81 -3.25 -2.31
C PHE A 12 7.35 -4.69 -2.38
N GLU A 13 7.32 -5.30 -3.56
CA GLU A 13 7.93 -6.62 -3.79
C GLU A 13 9.44 -6.59 -3.51
N ARG A 14 10.12 -5.56 -4.01
CA ARG A 14 11.56 -5.39 -3.80
C ARG A 14 11.90 -5.26 -2.32
N LEU A 15 11.15 -4.43 -1.59
CA LEU A 15 11.35 -4.25 -0.16
C LEU A 15 11.16 -5.56 0.60
N GLY A 16 10.10 -6.31 0.31
CA GLY A 16 9.86 -7.62 0.91
C GLY A 16 10.98 -8.61 0.66
N SER A 17 11.46 -8.69 -0.58
CA SER A 17 12.59 -9.57 -0.96
C SER A 17 13.88 -9.17 -0.24
N GLN A 18 14.16 -7.89 -0.12
CA GLN A 18 15.34 -7.38 0.62
C GLN A 18 15.28 -7.72 2.10
N LEU A 19 14.08 -7.80 2.67
CA LEU A 19 13.86 -8.19 4.07
C LEU A 19 13.81 -9.70 4.26
N GLY A 20 13.98 -10.49 3.18
CA GLY A 20 13.99 -11.96 3.23
C GLY A 20 12.63 -12.62 3.15
N HIS A 21 11.59 -11.89 2.76
CA HIS A 21 10.24 -12.45 2.61
C HIS A 21 9.97 -12.91 1.19
N ARG A 22 9.19 -13.97 1.05
CA ARG A 22 8.56 -14.29 -0.23
C ARG A 22 7.50 -13.24 -0.53
N THR A 23 7.38 -12.86 -1.78
CA THR A 23 6.42 -11.85 -2.22
C THR A 23 5.52 -12.40 -3.31
N ARG A 24 4.28 -11.92 -3.32
CA ARG A 24 3.29 -12.22 -4.35
C ARG A 24 2.40 -10.99 -4.51
N ARG A 25 1.81 -10.78 -5.68
CA ARG A 25 0.95 -9.61 -5.89
C ARG A 25 -0.42 -9.80 -5.29
N THR A 26 -1.02 -10.95 -5.50
CA THR A 26 -2.40 -11.23 -5.05
C THR A 26 -2.40 -12.30 -4.00
N TRP A 27 -3.11 -12.08 -2.90
CA TRP A 27 -3.28 -13.08 -1.85
C TRP A 27 -4.12 -14.25 -2.36
N THR A 28 -5.38 -13.99 -2.68
CA THR A 28 -6.30 -14.99 -3.25
C THR A 28 -7.18 -14.35 -4.32
N ARG A 29 -7.88 -15.17 -5.12
CA ARG A 29 -8.87 -14.66 -6.07
C ARG A 29 -10.04 -13.96 -5.39
N GLN A 30 -10.42 -14.42 -4.19
CA GLN A 30 -11.52 -13.83 -3.41
C GLN A 30 -11.11 -12.53 -2.73
N HIS A 31 -9.83 -12.41 -2.38
CA HIS A 31 -9.26 -11.24 -1.73
C HIS A 31 -8.01 -10.79 -2.48
N PRO A 32 -8.20 -10.20 -3.69
CA PRO A 32 -7.07 -9.72 -4.47
C PRO A 32 -6.45 -8.49 -3.80
N THR A 33 -5.16 -8.58 -3.52
CA THR A 33 -4.34 -7.46 -3.02
C THR A 33 -3.47 -6.90 -4.13
N ASP A 34 -2.84 -5.76 -3.88
CA ASP A 34 -1.82 -5.20 -4.77
C ASP A 34 -0.42 -5.72 -4.49
N GLY A 35 -0.22 -6.30 -3.33
CA GLY A 35 1.01 -6.97 -2.93
C GLY A 35 0.84 -7.70 -1.62
N VAL A 36 1.61 -8.75 -1.40
CA VAL A 36 1.64 -9.49 -0.13
C VAL A 36 3.02 -10.06 0.12
N TRP A 37 3.49 -9.96 1.37
CA TRP A 37 4.64 -10.68 1.87
C TRP A 37 4.15 -11.87 2.67
N LEU A 38 4.79 -13.01 2.46
CA LEU A 38 4.36 -14.28 3.00
C LEU A 38 5.33 -14.80 4.06
N LEU A 39 4.76 -15.39 5.08
CA LEU A 39 5.48 -16.17 6.07
C LEU A 39 5.17 -17.66 5.84
N ASP A 40 6.20 -18.47 5.63
CA ASP A 40 6.05 -19.91 5.49
C ASP A 40 5.94 -20.56 6.87
N THR A 41 4.86 -21.32 7.09
CA THR A 41 4.61 -21.96 8.37
C THR A 41 4.16 -23.41 8.20
N PRO A 42 4.87 -24.25 7.38
CA PRO A 42 4.44 -25.62 7.11
C PRO A 42 4.42 -26.50 8.37
N HIS A 43 5.33 -26.25 9.31
CA HIS A 43 5.39 -26.96 10.58
C HIS A 43 4.19 -26.68 11.51
N LEU A 44 3.41 -25.65 11.23
CA LEU A 44 2.16 -25.33 11.95
C LEU A 44 0.93 -25.85 11.20
N GLY A 45 1.12 -26.62 10.11
CA GLY A 45 0.03 -27.08 9.25
C GLY A 45 -0.55 -26.01 8.35
N LEU A 46 0.15 -24.90 8.18
CA LEU A 46 -0.22 -23.78 7.31
C LEU A 46 0.83 -23.63 6.22
N ASP A 47 0.40 -23.57 4.97
CA ASP A 47 1.32 -23.42 3.85
C ASP A 47 1.88 -22.00 3.79
N GLU A 48 1.03 -21.00 4.02
CA GLU A 48 1.39 -19.58 3.93
C GLU A 48 0.52 -18.74 4.86
N VAL A 49 1.11 -17.68 5.42
CA VAL A 49 0.40 -16.68 6.22
C VAL A 49 0.75 -15.28 5.67
N PRO A 50 -0.24 -14.39 5.46
CA PRO A 50 0.05 -13.03 5.01
C PRO A 50 0.68 -12.23 6.16
N LEU A 51 1.97 -11.95 6.05
CA LEU A 51 2.70 -11.13 7.00
C LEU A 51 2.37 -9.65 6.80
N ALA A 52 2.49 -9.17 5.56
CA ALA A 52 2.10 -7.81 5.18
C ALA A 52 1.29 -7.86 3.89
N ALA A 53 0.29 -7.00 3.78
CA ALA A 53 -0.51 -6.86 2.56
C ALA A 53 -0.58 -5.39 2.17
N LEU A 54 -0.56 -5.14 0.86
CA LEU A 54 -0.56 -3.80 0.27
C LEU A 54 -1.84 -3.56 -0.52
N GLU A 55 -2.41 -2.39 -0.35
CA GLU A 55 -3.40 -1.81 -1.24
C GLU A 55 -2.95 -0.41 -1.67
N VAL A 56 -2.97 -0.14 -2.97
CA VAL A 56 -2.50 1.12 -3.55
C VAL A 56 -3.69 1.98 -3.96
N VAL A 57 -3.77 3.18 -3.40
CA VAL A 57 -4.77 4.17 -3.76
C VAL A 57 -4.16 5.15 -4.78
N VAL A 58 -4.73 5.18 -5.98
CA VAL A 58 -4.27 6.04 -7.09
C VAL A 58 -5.30 7.11 -7.49
N THR A 59 -6.40 7.19 -6.76
CA THR A 59 -7.45 8.20 -6.96
C THR A 59 -7.82 8.86 -5.64
N GLU A 60 -8.32 10.08 -5.71
CA GLU A 60 -8.74 10.86 -4.55
C GLU A 60 -10.12 10.49 -4.00
N THR A 61 -10.78 9.46 -4.52
CA THR A 61 -12.14 9.12 -4.12
C THR A 61 -12.19 8.37 -2.78
N GLY A 62 -13.12 8.76 -1.92
CA GLY A 62 -13.36 8.08 -0.65
C GLY A 62 -13.87 6.64 -0.83
N LYS A 63 -14.54 6.34 -1.95
CA LYS A 63 -14.97 4.97 -2.27
C LYS A 63 -13.79 4.03 -2.51
N ALA A 64 -12.80 4.46 -3.28
CA ALA A 64 -11.59 3.69 -3.54
C ALA A 64 -10.82 3.46 -2.22
N LEU A 65 -10.69 4.48 -1.40
CA LEU A 65 -10.04 4.42 -0.10
C LEU A 65 -10.70 3.39 0.81
N ARG A 66 -12.02 3.44 0.97
CA ARG A 66 -12.78 2.51 1.82
C ARG A 66 -12.70 1.08 1.29
N GLY A 67 -12.76 0.89 -0.04
CA GLY A 67 -12.61 -0.42 -0.67
C GLY A 67 -11.27 -1.07 -0.36
N SER A 68 -10.19 -0.31 -0.44
CA SER A 68 -8.85 -0.77 -0.11
C SER A 68 -8.71 -1.15 1.37
N ILE A 69 -9.24 -0.35 2.27
CA ILE A 69 -9.26 -0.67 3.72
C ILE A 69 -10.03 -1.96 3.97
N THR A 70 -11.21 -2.12 3.37
CA THR A 70 -12.02 -3.34 3.50
C THR A 70 -11.26 -4.57 3.03
N THR A 71 -10.56 -4.49 1.90
CA THR A 71 -9.73 -5.59 1.40
C THR A 71 -8.66 -5.98 2.41
N LEU A 72 -7.93 -5.02 2.96
CA LEU A 72 -6.90 -5.28 3.99
C LEU A 72 -7.50 -5.91 5.25
N GLU A 73 -8.65 -5.45 5.69
CA GLU A 73 -9.35 -6.02 6.84
C GLU A 73 -9.76 -7.47 6.61
N MET A 74 -10.24 -7.81 5.40
CA MET A 74 -10.64 -9.17 5.04
C MET A 74 -9.46 -10.13 4.91
N VAL A 75 -8.32 -9.66 4.38
CA VAL A 75 -7.08 -10.45 4.31
C VAL A 75 -6.50 -10.69 5.71
N SER A 76 -6.67 -9.73 6.60
CA SER A 76 -6.21 -9.79 7.99
C SER A 76 -4.72 -10.15 8.14
N PRO A 77 -3.81 -9.44 7.46
CA PRO A 77 -2.38 -9.69 7.61
C PRO A 77 -1.89 -9.22 8.98
N ALA A 78 -0.67 -9.60 9.36
CA ALA A 78 -0.05 -9.04 10.58
C ALA A 78 0.13 -7.52 10.49
N LEU A 79 0.38 -7.00 9.27
CA LEU A 79 0.41 -5.56 8.98
C LEU A 79 -0.26 -5.29 7.62
N GLY A 80 -1.34 -4.53 7.61
CA GLY A 80 -1.94 -4.00 6.39
C GLY A 80 -1.36 -2.64 6.04
N ILE A 81 -0.98 -2.44 4.79
CA ILE A 81 -0.38 -1.19 4.31
C ILE A 81 -1.30 -0.57 3.27
N LEU A 82 -1.87 0.58 3.61
CA LEU A 82 -2.60 1.43 2.69
C LEU A 82 -1.61 2.45 2.14
N LEU A 83 -1.30 2.34 0.84
CA LEU A 83 -0.35 3.22 0.18
C LEU A 83 -1.08 4.23 -0.68
N ILE A 84 -0.90 5.50 -0.37
CA ILE A 84 -1.38 6.59 -1.21
C ILE A 84 -0.29 6.92 -2.22
N GLN A 85 -0.62 6.74 -3.51
CA GLN A 85 0.28 7.12 -4.60
C GLN A 85 0.17 8.62 -4.84
N ASP A 86 0.76 9.36 -3.94
CA ASP A 86 0.69 10.82 -3.85
C ASP A 86 1.13 11.52 -5.14
N ARG A 87 2.21 11.05 -5.77
CA ARG A 87 2.72 11.61 -7.03
C ARG A 87 1.73 11.43 -8.18
N GLU A 88 1.12 10.26 -8.30
CA GLU A 88 0.17 9.96 -9.37
C GLU A 88 -1.13 10.74 -9.19
N ILE A 89 -1.65 10.81 -7.97
CA ILE A 89 -2.85 11.59 -7.64
C ILE A 89 -2.61 13.06 -7.93
N ARG A 90 -1.49 13.60 -7.49
CA ARG A 90 -1.16 15.01 -7.72
C ARG A 90 -1.04 15.35 -9.19
N ARG A 91 -0.34 14.51 -9.97
CA ARG A 91 -0.24 14.68 -11.43
C ARG A 91 -1.60 14.63 -12.11
N GLY A 92 -2.47 13.71 -11.70
CA GLY A 92 -3.83 13.58 -12.23
C GLY A 92 -4.66 14.82 -11.99
N LEU A 93 -4.62 15.36 -10.78
CA LEU A 93 -5.32 16.60 -10.43
C LEU A 93 -4.83 17.79 -11.25
N ILE A 94 -3.52 17.96 -11.39
CA ILE A 94 -2.93 19.04 -12.18
C ILE A 94 -3.32 18.91 -13.66
N ARG A 95 -3.26 17.71 -14.22
CA ARG A 95 -3.70 17.47 -15.62
C ARG A 95 -5.17 17.80 -15.84
N SER A 96 -6.02 17.63 -14.83
CA SER A 96 -7.45 17.98 -14.90
C SER A 96 -7.71 19.48 -14.66
N GLY A 97 -6.70 20.30 -14.52
CA GLY A 97 -6.84 21.74 -14.37
C GLY A 97 -6.76 22.26 -12.93
N THR A 98 -6.50 21.40 -11.95
CA THR A 98 -6.30 21.81 -10.56
C THR A 98 -4.94 22.49 -10.41
N SER A 99 -4.87 23.63 -9.70
CA SER A 99 -3.59 24.28 -9.43
C SER A 99 -2.69 23.38 -8.57
N PRO A 100 -1.35 23.51 -8.67
CA PRO A 100 -0.43 22.72 -7.82
C PRO A 100 -0.68 22.86 -6.33
N GLN A 101 -1.03 24.05 -5.86
CA GLN A 101 -1.34 24.31 -4.45
C GLN A 101 -2.64 23.62 -4.01
N THR A 102 -3.69 23.71 -4.82
CA THR A 102 -4.96 23.02 -4.55
C THR A 102 -4.79 21.52 -4.62
N ALA A 103 -3.99 20.98 -5.55
CA ALA A 103 -3.68 19.55 -5.63
C ALA A 103 -2.99 19.06 -4.36
N THR A 104 -2.04 19.82 -3.84
CA THR A 104 -1.35 19.50 -2.57
C THR A 104 -2.34 19.51 -1.39
N GLU A 105 -3.27 20.46 -1.37
CA GLU A 105 -4.31 20.51 -0.33
C GLU A 105 -5.28 19.32 -0.40
N HIS A 106 -5.67 18.91 -1.61
CA HIS A 106 -6.49 17.70 -1.82
C HIS A 106 -5.79 16.45 -1.30
N LEU A 107 -4.50 16.31 -1.58
CA LEU A 107 -3.70 15.21 -1.04
C LEU A 107 -3.64 15.22 0.47
N ARG A 108 -3.44 16.36 1.08
CA ARG A 108 -3.40 16.51 2.53
C ARG A 108 -4.72 16.07 3.17
N ARG A 109 -5.85 16.45 2.57
CA ARG A 109 -7.18 16.02 3.03
C ARG A 109 -7.39 14.51 2.86
N LEU A 110 -6.94 13.94 1.75
CA LEU A 110 -7.00 12.49 1.51
C LEU A 110 -6.20 11.72 2.56
N VAL A 111 -4.99 12.16 2.85
CA VAL A 111 -4.14 11.55 3.88
C VAL A 111 -4.79 11.66 5.26
N ALA A 112 -5.37 12.81 5.59
CA ALA A 112 -6.08 13.01 6.85
C ALA A 112 -7.31 12.09 6.97
N ALA A 113 -8.11 11.97 5.91
CA ALA A 113 -9.26 11.07 5.86
C ALA A 113 -8.83 9.61 5.98
N ALA A 114 -7.79 9.19 5.28
CA ALA A 114 -7.23 7.85 5.37
C ALA A 114 -6.73 7.54 6.79
N THR A 115 -6.02 8.47 7.41
CA THR A 115 -5.53 8.34 8.79
C THR A 115 -6.69 8.15 9.76
N ALA A 116 -7.76 8.91 9.62
CA ALA A 116 -8.96 8.78 10.45
C ALA A 116 -9.64 7.41 10.23
N ASP A 117 -9.75 6.96 8.99
CA ASP A 117 -10.41 5.68 8.67
C ASP A 117 -9.61 4.48 9.19
N ILE A 118 -8.30 4.45 9.01
CA ILE A 118 -7.47 3.34 9.50
C ILE A 118 -7.41 3.31 11.03
N SER A 119 -7.51 4.45 11.70
CA SER A 119 -7.50 4.51 13.17
C SER A 119 -8.73 3.84 13.79
N ARG A 120 -9.82 3.70 13.04
CA ARG A 120 -11.04 3.01 13.47
C ARG A 120 -11.01 1.51 13.22
N SER A 121 -10.06 1.04 12.42
CA SER A 121 -9.94 -0.40 12.11
C SER A 121 -9.44 -1.16 13.34
N ARG A 122 -9.96 -2.38 13.51
CA ARG A 122 -9.46 -3.33 14.51
C ARG A 122 -8.19 -4.03 14.04
N GLN A 123 -7.88 -3.94 12.76
CA GLN A 123 -6.67 -4.50 12.18
C GLN A 123 -5.49 -3.54 12.37
N ARG A 124 -4.28 -4.08 12.33
CA ARG A 124 -3.08 -3.26 12.34
C ARG A 124 -2.83 -2.75 10.92
N LEU A 125 -3.19 -1.50 10.69
CA LEU A 125 -3.03 -0.83 9.41
C LEU A 125 -2.02 0.32 9.54
N ALA A 126 -1.17 0.46 8.52
CA ALA A 126 -0.26 1.59 8.38
C ALA A 126 -0.60 2.37 7.11
N LEU A 127 -0.45 3.67 7.17
CA LEU A 127 -0.59 4.54 6.01
C LEU A 127 0.80 4.93 5.52
N TRP A 128 1.09 4.63 4.25
CA TRP A 128 2.31 5.07 3.59
C TRP A 128 1.97 5.91 2.37
N THR A 129 2.83 6.88 2.07
CA THR A 129 2.89 7.52 0.76
C THR A 129 3.92 6.79 -0.11
N PHE A 130 3.87 7.01 -1.43
CA PHE A 130 4.87 6.45 -2.34
C PHE A 130 6.28 6.92 -1.99
N ASP A 131 6.45 8.17 -1.60
CA ASP A 131 7.75 8.70 -1.16
C ASP A 131 8.29 7.94 0.06
N GLN A 132 7.44 7.60 1.02
CA GLN A 132 7.84 6.81 2.19
C GLN A 132 8.26 5.39 1.82
N LEU A 133 7.55 4.75 0.90
CA LEU A 133 7.92 3.42 0.40
C LEU A 133 9.28 3.45 -0.30
N GLU A 134 9.51 4.44 -1.14
CA GLU A 134 10.78 4.62 -1.86
C GLU A 134 11.95 4.80 -0.88
N ARG A 135 11.78 5.65 0.14
CA ARG A 135 12.79 5.86 1.18
C ARG A 135 13.09 4.59 1.96
N ARG A 136 12.08 3.82 2.34
CA ARG A 136 12.26 2.54 3.05
C ARG A 136 13.04 1.53 2.21
N THR A 137 12.74 1.44 0.93
CA THR A 137 13.46 0.57 -0.01
C THR A 137 14.93 0.97 -0.11
N GLN A 138 15.23 2.25 -0.20
CA GLN A 138 16.59 2.77 -0.26
C GLN A 138 17.38 2.56 1.05
N LEU A 139 16.76 2.83 2.19
CA LEU A 139 17.37 2.60 3.50
C LEU A 139 17.73 1.13 3.72
N THR A 140 16.88 0.22 3.26
CA THR A 140 17.15 -1.22 3.36
C THR A 140 18.30 -1.64 2.48
N LEU A 141 18.42 -1.10 1.26
CA LEU A 141 19.56 -1.32 0.38
C LEU A 141 20.88 -0.87 1.03
N ASN A 142 20.88 0.31 1.62
CA ASN A 142 22.07 0.87 2.24
C ASN A 142 22.55 0.07 3.48
N ARG A 143 21.62 -0.60 4.18
CA ARG A 143 21.97 -1.47 5.31
C ARG A 143 22.53 -2.82 4.88
N ALA A 144 22.17 -3.29 3.71
CA ALA A 144 22.64 -4.56 3.14
C ALA A 144 24.02 -4.43 2.46
N ALA A 145 24.43 -3.20 2.15
CA ALA A 145 25.75 -2.90 1.62
C ALA A 145 26.74 -2.62 2.73
#